data_6a39f971bc6ec4100f469bea225b2cb0
#
_entry.id   6a39f971bc6ec4100f469bea225b2cb0
#
_cell.length_a   1.000
_cell.length_b   1.000
_cell.length_c   1.000
_cell.angle_alpha   90.00
_cell.angle_beta   90.00
_cell.angle_gamma   90.00
#
_symmetry.space_group_name_H-M   'P 1'
#
loop_
_entity.id
_entity.type
_entity.pdbx_description
1 polymer ?
#
loop_
_entity_poly.entity_id
_entity_poly.type
_entity_poly.pdbx_seq_one_letter_code
_entity_poly.pdbx_strand_id
1 'polypeptide(L)'
;MLINSTDKNDKIVIGLLSYTYSEDVPSIDQIKKLIEEYRANPDQHIFLYKEDDGDNYIGLIAVGMSRSEDQADSNLTINVQRVAVVPSFRNEGVGYRMFESLKDRYPNSPIIGTMDNVDLVLKWTNQYNQKH
;
A
#
# COMPACT_ATOMS: atom_id res chain seq x y z
N MET A 1 8.24 4.76 8.34
CA MET A 1 7.46 3.87 9.22
C MET A 1 6.10 3.57 8.61
N LEU A 2 5.81 2.31 8.42
CA LEU A 2 4.55 1.84 7.83
C LEU A 2 3.63 1.32 8.93
N ILE A 3 2.40 1.84 9.00
CA ILE A 3 1.41 1.41 10.00
C ILE A 3 0.12 0.99 9.33
N ASN A 4 -0.61 0.06 9.97
CA ASN A 4 -1.99 -0.22 9.59
C ASN A 4 -2.87 0.98 9.95
N SER A 5 -3.65 1.46 9.00
CA SER A 5 -4.59 2.54 9.28
C SER A 5 -5.76 2.04 10.13
N THR A 6 -6.32 2.93 10.91
CA THR A 6 -7.52 2.68 11.71
C THR A 6 -8.57 3.74 11.39
N ASP A 7 -9.76 3.61 11.97
CA ASP A 7 -10.83 4.59 11.79
C ASP A 7 -10.43 6.00 12.25
N LYS A 8 -9.45 6.09 13.14
CA LYS A 8 -8.89 7.39 13.59
C LYS A 8 -8.14 8.11 12.48
N ASN A 9 -7.70 7.40 11.44
CA ASN A 9 -6.94 7.95 10.32
C ASN A 9 -7.81 8.25 9.10
N ASP A 10 -9.13 8.13 9.19
CA ASP A 10 -10.01 8.16 8.01
C ASP A 10 -9.86 9.41 7.15
N LYS A 11 -9.70 10.58 7.75
CA LYS A 11 -9.52 11.82 6.97
C LYS A 11 -8.27 11.75 6.10
N ILE A 12 -7.17 11.26 6.67
CA ILE A 12 -5.91 11.11 5.96
C ILE A 12 -6.03 10.05 4.86
N VAL A 13 -6.67 8.92 5.18
CA VAL A 13 -6.88 7.83 4.22
C VAL A 13 -7.73 8.30 3.06
N ILE A 14 -8.82 9.03 3.31
CA ILE A 14 -9.68 9.58 2.25
C ILE A 14 -8.87 10.49 1.33
N GLY A 15 -8.09 11.40 1.90
CA GLY A 15 -7.27 12.32 1.11
C GLY A 15 -6.26 11.59 0.25
N LEU A 16 -5.54 10.63 0.83
CA LEU A 16 -4.53 9.87 0.08
C LEU A 16 -5.16 8.96 -0.97
N LEU A 17 -6.28 8.29 -0.66
CA LEU A 17 -6.97 7.45 -1.63
C LEU A 17 -7.44 8.25 -2.85
N SER A 18 -7.81 9.52 -2.65
CA SER A 18 -8.24 10.36 -3.78
C SER A 18 -7.14 10.51 -4.83
N TYR A 19 -5.87 10.46 -4.44
CA TYR A 19 -4.74 10.53 -5.37
C TYR A 19 -4.52 9.25 -6.18
N THR A 20 -5.18 8.15 -5.82
CA THR A 20 -5.05 6.89 -6.58
C THR A 20 -5.91 6.88 -7.84
N TYR A 21 -6.74 7.89 -8.04
CA TYR A 21 -7.60 8.02 -9.21
C TYR A 21 -7.03 9.10 -10.14
N SER A 22 -6.81 8.72 -11.40
CA SER A 22 -6.29 9.65 -12.40
C SER A 22 -7.38 10.54 -12.99
N GLU A 23 -8.60 9.99 -13.12
CA GLU A 23 -9.79 10.68 -13.64
C GLU A 23 -10.99 10.28 -12.78
N ASP A 24 -12.05 11.08 -12.83
CA ASP A 24 -13.33 10.77 -12.17
C ASP A 24 -13.15 10.37 -10.70
N VAL A 25 -12.54 11.25 -9.91
CA VAL A 25 -12.36 11.01 -8.48
C VAL A 25 -13.72 10.79 -7.83
N PRO A 26 -13.93 9.65 -7.14
CA PRO A 26 -15.21 9.36 -6.51
C PRO A 26 -15.55 10.37 -5.41
N SER A 27 -16.83 10.42 -5.05
CA SER A 27 -17.26 11.22 -3.91
C SER A 27 -16.63 10.71 -2.60
N ILE A 28 -16.63 11.57 -1.59
CA ILE A 28 -16.14 11.18 -0.25
C ILE A 28 -16.90 9.97 0.27
N ASP A 29 -18.21 9.90 0.04
CA ASP A 29 -19.02 8.76 0.48
C ASP A 29 -18.62 7.46 -0.19
N GLN A 30 -18.29 7.51 -1.48
CA GLN A 30 -17.79 6.34 -2.21
C GLN A 30 -16.43 5.88 -1.70
N ILE A 31 -15.55 6.82 -1.38
CA ILE A 31 -14.23 6.50 -0.81
C ILE A 31 -14.40 5.89 0.59
N LYS A 32 -15.29 6.44 1.41
CA LYS A 32 -15.59 5.86 2.73
C LYS A 32 -16.09 4.43 2.62
N LYS A 33 -16.93 4.15 1.64
CA LYS A 33 -17.42 2.79 1.39
C LYS A 33 -16.26 1.85 1.03
N LEU A 34 -15.35 2.29 0.20
CA LEU A 34 -14.15 1.52 -0.15
C LEU A 34 -13.31 1.20 1.10
N ILE A 35 -13.13 2.18 1.98
CA ILE A 35 -12.41 1.98 3.24
C ILE A 35 -13.11 0.93 4.10
N GLU A 36 -14.44 0.99 4.21
CA GLU A 36 -15.21 0.01 4.97
C GLU A 36 -15.03 -1.40 4.41
N GLU A 37 -15.03 -1.53 3.08
CA GLU A 37 -14.81 -2.83 2.42
C GLU A 37 -13.43 -3.39 2.76
N TYR A 38 -12.39 -2.55 2.75
CA TYR A 38 -11.05 -2.97 3.15
C TYR A 38 -11.01 -3.44 4.60
N ARG A 39 -11.62 -2.68 5.50
CA ARG A 39 -11.58 -3.00 6.94
C ARG A 39 -12.45 -4.19 7.32
N ALA A 40 -13.48 -4.50 6.54
CA ALA A 40 -14.32 -5.66 6.76
C ALA A 40 -13.65 -6.96 6.31
N ASN A 41 -12.60 -6.88 5.49
CA ASN A 41 -11.92 -8.04 4.94
C ASN A 41 -10.56 -8.23 5.65
N PRO A 42 -10.38 -9.35 6.39
CA PRO A 42 -9.12 -9.58 7.10
C PRO A 42 -7.91 -9.77 6.18
N ASP A 43 -8.14 -10.03 4.90
CA ASP A 43 -7.08 -10.22 3.91
C ASP A 43 -6.72 -8.94 3.16
N GLN A 44 -7.34 -7.81 3.51
CA GLN A 44 -7.06 -6.52 2.89
C GLN A 44 -6.59 -5.51 3.93
N HIS A 45 -5.60 -4.71 3.56
CA HIS A 45 -5.01 -3.73 4.48
C HIS A 45 -4.74 -2.42 3.76
N ILE A 46 -4.96 -1.33 4.48
CA ILE A 46 -4.56 0.01 4.05
C ILE A 46 -3.47 0.47 5.01
N PHE A 47 -2.24 0.53 4.50
CA PHE A 47 -1.10 1.02 5.28
C PHE A 47 -0.83 2.49 4.98
N LEU A 48 -0.48 3.22 6.03
CA LEU A 48 -0.02 4.60 5.93
C LEU A 48 1.48 4.67 6.22
N TYR A 49 2.16 5.60 5.56
CA TYR A 49 3.60 5.77 5.69
C TYR A 49 3.95 7.18 6.11
N LYS A 50 4.87 7.28 7.05
CA LYS A 50 5.52 8.55 7.41
C LYS A 50 7.01 8.31 7.57
N GLU A 51 7.80 9.37 7.39
CA GLU A 51 9.23 9.30 7.68
C GLU A 51 9.43 9.14 9.20
N ASP A 52 10.54 8.52 9.61
CA ASP A 52 10.78 8.21 11.03
C ASP A 52 10.80 9.45 11.92
N ASP A 53 11.28 10.57 11.39
CA ASP A 53 11.32 11.86 12.10
C ASP A 53 10.20 12.81 11.71
N GLY A 54 9.23 12.33 10.92
CA GLY A 54 8.12 13.12 10.43
C GLY A 54 6.87 12.98 11.29
N ASP A 55 6.06 14.04 11.33
CA ASP A 55 4.81 14.04 12.07
C ASP A 55 3.59 13.69 11.21
N ASN A 56 3.73 13.78 9.90
CA ASN A 56 2.62 13.62 8.96
C ASN A 56 2.78 12.37 8.10
N TYR A 57 1.65 11.73 7.81
CA TYR A 57 1.62 10.64 6.84
C TYR A 57 1.73 11.21 5.43
N ILE A 58 2.67 10.67 4.65
CA ILE A 58 2.98 11.17 3.31
C ILE A 58 2.70 10.16 2.20
N GLY A 59 2.35 8.93 2.57
CA GLY A 59 2.05 7.89 1.59
C GLY A 59 1.04 6.88 2.10
N LEU A 60 0.47 6.15 1.15
CA LEU A 60 -0.49 5.08 1.39
C LEU A 60 -0.20 3.93 0.43
N ILE A 61 -0.25 2.72 0.95
CA ILE A 61 -0.22 1.51 0.13
C ILE A 61 -1.33 0.57 0.60
N ALA A 62 -2.22 0.21 -0.31
CA ALA A 62 -3.32 -0.69 -0.04
C ALA A 62 -3.06 -2.02 -0.72
N VAL A 63 -3.23 -3.10 0.02
CA VAL A 63 -2.85 -4.43 -0.43
C VAL A 63 -3.95 -5.44 -0.14
N GLY A 64 -3.99 -6.50 -0.96
CA GLY A 64 -4.70 -7.73 -0.66
C GLY A 64 -3.68 -8.83 -0.41
N MET A 65 -4.01 -9.75 0.49
CA MET A 65 -3.17 -10.89 0.83
C MET A 65 -3.89 -12.17 0.49
N SER A 66 -3.17 -13.10 -0.15
CA SER A 66 -3.73 -14.40 -0.50
C SER A 66 -2.79 -15.51 -0.07
N ARG A 67 -3.37 -16.66 0.28
CA ARG A 67 -2.62 -17.87 0.61
C ARG A 67 -2.92 -18.92 -0.44
N SER A 68 -1.90 -19.66 -0.84
CA SER A 68 -2.09 -20.84 -1.68
C SER A 68 -2.54 -22.02 -0.81
N GLU A 69 -3.62 -22.67 -1.20
CA GLU A 69 -4.14 -23.83 -0.46
C GLU A 69 -3.21 -25.04 -0.51
N ASP A 70 -2.34 -25.08 -1.53
CA ASP A 70 -1.48 -26.23 -1.78
C ASP A 70 -0.14 -26.18 -1.03
N GLN A 71 0.10 -25.12 -0.26
CA GLN A 71 1.37 -24.99 0.46
C GLN A 71 1.18 -25.17 1.97
N ALA A 72 1.87 -26.19 2.48
CA ALA A 72 1.97 -26.45 3.91
C ALA A 72 2.62 -25.26 4.65
N ASP A 73 3.44 -24.48 3.95
CA ASP A 73 4.00 -23.23 4.43
C ASP A 73 3.09 -22.10 3.99
N SER A 74 2.42 -21.52 4.94
CA SER A 74 1.44 -20.47 4.76
C SER A 74 2.07 -19.15 4.30
N ASN A 75 2.83 -19.15 3.21
CA ASN A 75 3.38 -17.93 2.64
C ASN A 75 2.30 -17.12 1.97
N LEU A 76 2.15 -15.90 2.47
CA LEU A 76 1.22 -14.95 1.89
C LEU A 76 1.81 -14.38 0.60
N THR A 77 0.98 -14.24 -0.41
CA THR A 77 1.29 -13.41 -1.57
C THR A 77 0.61 -12.06 -1.32
N ILE A 78 1.39 -10.99 -1.42
CA ILE A 78 0.89 -9.64 -1.20
C ILE A 78 0.68 -8.98 -2.55
N ASN A 79 -0.53 -8.51 -2.79
CA ASN A 79 -0.93 -7.88 -4.04
C ASN A 79 -1.15 -6.39 -3.80
N VAL A 80 -0.28 -5.55 -4.37
CA VAL A 80 -0.39 -4.09 -4.25
C VAL A 80 -1.51 -3.61 -5.16
N GLN A 81 -2.54 -3.05 -4.56
CA GLN A 81 -3.75 -2.62 -5.25
C GLN A 81 -3.79 -1.12 -5.49
N ARG A 82 -3.31 -0.33 -4.53
CA ARG A 82 -3.32 1.13 -4.64
C ARG A 82 -2.07 1.70 -3.98
N VAL A 83 -1.51 2.73 -4.59
CA VAL A 83 -0.35 3.46 -4.07
C VAL A 83 -0.61 4.94 -4.24
N ALA A 84 -0.37 5.70 -3.19
CA ALA A 84 -0.47 7.16 -3.25
C ALA A 84 0.68 7.79 -2.46
N VAL A 85 1.18 8.90 -2.98
CA VAL A 85 2.18 9.75 -2.31
C VAL A 85 1.67 11.18 -2.39
N VAL A 86 1.73 11.89 -1.27
CA VAL A 86 1.37 13.31 -1.23
C VAL A 86 2.17 14.06 -2.30
N PRO A 87 1.53 14.92 -3.11
CA PRO A 87 2.21 15.55 -4.27
C PRO A 87 3.54 16.21 -3.97
N SER A 88 3.68 16.89 -2.82
CA SER A 88 4.92 17.57 -2.46
C SER A 88 6.08 16.62 -2.14
N PHE A 89 5.80 15.32 -1.97
CA PHE A 89 6.81 14.30 -1.67
C PHE A 89 7.04 13.34 -2.85
N ARG A 90 6.43 13.59 -4.00
CA ARG A 90 6.64 12.75 -5.18
C ARG A 90 8.05 12.94 -5.72
N ASN A 91 8.57 11.91 -6.38
CA ASN A 91 9.92 11.85 -6.95
C ASN A 91 11.04 11.88 -5.89
N GLU A 92 10.72 11.56 -4.64
CA GLU A 92 11.69 11.48 -3.54
C GLU A 92 11.89 10.05 -3.03
N GLY A 93 11.37 9.07 -3.76
CA GLY A 93 11.55 7.65 -3.41
C GLY A 93 10.63 7.14 -2.32
N VAL A 94 9.57 7.86 -1.98
CA VAL A 94 8.63 7.45 -0.93
C VAL A 94 7.95 6.13 -1.27
N GLY A 95 7.51 5.96 -2.52
CA GLY A 95 6.89 4.72 -2.98
C GLY A 95 7.78 3.51 -2.76
N TYR A 96 9.05 3.63 -3.13
CA TYR A 96 10.01 2.55 -2.90
C TYR A 96 10.21 2.27 -1.41
N ARG A 97 10.31 3.32 -0.58
CA ARG A 97 10.48 3.11 0.87
C ARG A 97 9.26 2.44 1.51
N MET A 98 8.05 2.71 1.00
CA MET A 98 6.86 1.96 1.42
C MET A 98 6.97 0.48 1.05
N PHE A 99 7.40 0.20 -0.19
CA PHE A 99 7.62 -1.17 -0.65
C PHE A 99 8.67 -1.88 0.22
N GLU A 100 9.80 -1.21 0.49
CA GLU A 100 10.88 -1.76 1.31
C GLU A 100 10.37 -2.08 2.73
N SER A 101 9.60 -1.19 3.33
CA SER A 101 9.01 -1.41 4.65
C SER A 101 8.03 -2.58 4.64
N LEU A 102 7.26 -2.72 3.58
CA LEU A 102 6.34 -3.85 3.42
C LEU A 102 7.10 -5.16 3.26
N LYS A 103 8.16 -5.16 2.47
CA LYS A 103 9.03 -6.34 2.28
C LYS A 103 9.74 -6.73 3.57
N ASP A 104 10.20 -5.76 4.35
CA ASP A 104 10.84 -6.01 5.64
C ASP A 104 9.86 -6.62 6.65
N ARG A 105 8.60 -6.21 6.59
CA ARG A 105 7.54 -6.76 7.46
C ARG A 105 7.15 -8.19 7.07
N TYR A 106 7.19 -8.50 5.78
CA TYR A 106 6.81 -9.80 5.22
C TYR A 106 7.93 -10.36 4.34
N PRO A 107 9.10 -10.70 4.95
CA PRO A 107 10.29 -11.03 4.17
C PRO A 107 10.18 -12.28 3.31
N ASN A 108 9.28 -13.19 3.66
CA ASN A 108 9.09 -14.45 2.93
C ASN A 108 7.93 -14.41 1.95
N SER A 109 7.27 -13.25 1.82
CA SER A 109 6.08 -13.13 0.97
C SER A 109 6.44 -12.44 -0.35
N PRO A 110 6.10 -13.04 -1.49
CA PRO A 110 6.23 -12.33 -2.76
C PRO A 110 5.26 -11.14 -2.78
N ILE A 111 5.71 -10.03 -3.33
CA ILE A 111 4.91 -8.83 -3.50
C ILE A 111 4.73 -8.62 -5.00
N ILE A 112 3.49 -8.62 -5.44
CA ILE A 112 3.13 -8.42 -6.84
C ILE A 112 2.20 -7.22 -6.95
N GLY A 113 2.02 -6.71 -8.16
CA GLY A 113 1.11 -5.60 -8.42
C GLY A 113 -0.12 -6.05 -9.18
N THR A 114 -1.24 -5.37 -8.97
CA THR A 114 -2.40 -5.47 -9.85
C THR A 114 -2.04 -4.89 -11.22
N MET A 115 -2.94 -5.06 -12.20
CA MET A 115 -2.70 -4.61 -13.56
C MET A 115 -2.15 -3.18 -13.64
N ASP A 116 -2.68 -2.28 -12.82
CA ASP A 116 -2.28 -0.87 -12.84
C ASP A 116 -0.93 -0.63 -12.14
N ASN A 117 -0.45 -1.56 -11.34
CA ASN A 117 0.73 -1.39 -10.49
C ASN A 117 1.86 -2.38 -10.79
N VAL A 118 1.65 -3.29 -11.74
CA VAL A 118 2.60 -4.38 -12.00
C VAL A 118 3.99 -3.85 -12.37
N ASP A 119 4.07 -2.86 -13.25
CA ASP A 119 5.35 -2.31 -13.70
C ASP A 119 6.08 -1.59 -12.57
N LEU A 120 5.34 -0.86 -11.74
CA LEU A 120 5.88 -0.17 -10.59
C LEU A 120 6.47 -1.15 -9.57
N VAL A 121 5.72 -2.21 -9.26
CA VAL A 121 6.15 -3.22 -8.29
C VAL A 121 7.36 -3.99 -8.81
N LEU A 122 7.41 -4.30 -10.11
CA LEU A 122 8.58 -4.94 -10.72
C LEU A 122 9.83 -4.06 -10.59
N LYS A 123 9.69 -2.76 -10.84
CA LYS A 123 10.78 -1.81 -10.69
C LYS A 123 11.29 -1.77 -9.25
N TRP A 124 10.39 -1.74 -8.29
CA TRP A 124 10.76 -1.75 -6.86
C TRP A 124 11.42 -3.06 -6.46
N THR A 125 10.92 -4.18 -6.96
CA THR A 125 11.48 -5.51 -6.69
C THR A 125 12.93 -5.58 -7.18
N ASN A 126 13.17 -5.10 -8.40
CA ASN A 126 14.53 -5.06 -8.95
C ASN A 126 15.45 -4.16 -8.14
N GLN A 127 14.94 -3.00 -7.73
CA GLN A 127 15.71 -2.06 -6.90
C GLN A 127 16.05 -2.67 -5.53
N TYR A 128 15.09 -3.34 -4.92
CA TYR A 128 15.30 -4.04 -3.64
C TYR A 128 16.35 -5.14 -3.76
N ASN A 129 16.27 -5.94 -4.81
CA ASN A 129 17.21 -7.06 -5.04
C ASN A 129 18.63 -6.56 -5.29
N GLN A 130 18.81 -5.38 -5.89
CA GLN A 130 20.13 -4.78 -6.10
C GLN A 130 20.77 -4.31 -4.79
N LYS A 131 19.96 -3.94 -3.79
CA LYS A 131 20.45 -3.49 -2.48
C LYS A 131 20.68 -4.64 -1.51
N HIS A 132 20.01 -5.72 -1.72
CA HIS A 132 20.01 -6.87 -0.82
C HIS A 132 20.46 -8.12 -1.55
#